data_055906eb2ff81ee20ac0a28ef0c14f90
#
_entry.id   055906eb2ff81ee20ac0a28ef0c14f90
#
_cell.length_a   1.000
_cell.length_b   1.000
_cell.length_c   1.000
_cell.angle_alpha   90.00
_cell.angle_beta   90.00
_cell.angle_gamma   90.00
#
_symmetry.space_group_name_H-M   'P 1'
#
loop_
_entity.id
_entity.type
_entity.pdbx_description
1 polymer ?
#
loop_
_entity_poly.entity_id
_entity_poly.type
_entity_poly.pdbx_seq_one_letter_code
_entity_poly.pdbx_strand_id
1 'polypeptide(L)'
;MAQWLDFMENEIIPFQVSTGAVICGSFQGEEDDSVYFWIRRFESEAERERLYEAVYQSDFWTKEGAPKVGELIDREAIQVQRVNATRLSTMQ
;
A
#
# COMPACT_ATOMS: atom_id res chain seq x y z
N MET A 1 -15.02 -6.05 -1.89
CA MET A 1 -13.74 -6.27 -1.16
C MET A 1 -12.94 -7.44 -1.72
N ALA A 2 -13.56 -8.53 -2.11
CA ALA A 2 -12.82 -9.68 -2.67
C ALA A 2 -11.97 -9.31 -3.90
N GLN A 3 -12.50 -8.52 -4.80
CA GLN A 3 -11.74 -8.05 -5.97
C GLN A 3 -10.57 -7.15 -5.56
N TRP A 4 -10.76 -6.32 -4.52
CA TRP A 4 -9.71 -5.46 -4.00
C TRP A 4 -8.59 -6.30 -3.38
N LEU A 5 -8.93 -7.30 -2.58
CA LEU A 5 -7.92 -8.18 -1.97
C LEU A 5 -7.13 -8.95 -3.02
N ASP A 6 -7.80 -9.48 -4.05
CA ASP A 6 -7.12 -10.15 -5.15
C ASP A 6 -6.15 -9.22 -5.86
N PHE A 7 -6.57 -7.99 -6.12
CA PHE A 7 -5.72 -7.00 -6.79
C PHE A 7 -4.52 -6.64 -5.92
N MET A 8 -4.72 -6.41 -4.63
CA MET A 8 -3.62 -6.10 -3.71
C MET A 8 -2.62 -7.25 -3.63
N GLU A 9 -3.10 -8.47 -3.43
CA GLU A 9 -2.23 -9.63 -3.20
C GLU A 9 -1.51 -10.09 -4.47
N ASN A 10 -2.15 -9.99 -5.62
CA ASN A 10 -1.60 -10.53 -6.86
C ASN A 10 -0.86 -9.50 -7.71
N GLU A 11 -1.12 -8.21 -7.53
CA GLU A 11 -0.54 -7.17 -8.38
C GLU A 11 0.12 -6.04 -7.61
N ILE A 12 -0.60 -5.35 -6.70
CA ILE A 12 -0.08 -4.14 -6.07
C ILE A 12 1.08 -4.47 -5.12
N ILE A 13 0.87 -5.38 -4.18
CA ILE A 13 1.91 -5.72 -3.19
C ILE A 13 3.14 -6.32 -3.87
N PRO A 14 3.00 -7.34 -4.75
CA PRO A 14 4.18 -7.88 -5.43
C PRO A 14 4.95 -6.83 -6.23
N PHE A 15 4.24 -5.92 -6.91
CA PHE A 15 4.91 -4.86 -7.66
C PHE A 15 5.69 -3.92 -6.73
N GLN A 16 5.08 -3.48 -5.64
CA GLN A 16 5.77 -2.59 -4.70
C GLN A 16 6.96 -3.27 -4.04
N VAL A 17 6.83 -4.53 -3.67
CA VAL A 17 7.96 -5.31 -3.13
C VAL A 17 9.08 -5.41 -4.16
N SER A 18 8.76 -5.57 -5.43
CA SER A 18 9.78 -5.64 -6.49
C SER A 18 10.58 -4.33 -6.63
N THR A 19 10.02 -3.19 -6.22
CA THR A 19 10.73 -1.91 -6.23
C THR A 19 11.57 -1.67 -4.98
N GLY A 20 11.45 -2.54 -3.98
CA GLY A 20 12.17 -2.42 -2.71
C GLY A 20 11.30 -2.00 -1.53
N ALA A 21 10.01 -1.81 -1.72
CA ALA A 21 9.11 -1.45 -0.62
C ALA A 21 8.95 -2.62 0.36
N VAL A 22 8.83 -2.29 1.65
CA VAL A 22 8.56 -3.28 2.69
C VAL A 22 7.11 -3.14 3.12
N ILE A 23 6.34 -4.21 2.94
CA ILE A 23 4.94 -4.28 3.34
C ILE A 23 4.88 -5.03 4.66
N CYS A 24 4.68 -4.31 5.76
CA CYS A 24 4.67 -4.90 7.10
C CYS A 24 3.35 -5.60 7.44
N GLY A 25 2.26 -5.19 6.82
CA GLY A 25 0.97 -5.79 7.10
C GLY A 25 -0.06 -5.44 6.03
N SER A 26 -1.03 -6.31 5.88
CA SER A 26 -2.14 -6.19 4.93
C SER A 26 -3.34 -6.86 5.59
N PHE A 27 -4.39 -6.10 5.89
CA PHE A 27 -5.46 -6.57 6.77
C PHE A 27 -6.83 -6.19 6.22
N GLN A 28 -7.78 -7.06 6.42
CA GLN A 28 -9.20 -6.76 6.19
C GLN A 28 -9.88 -6.61 7.55
N GLY A 29 -10.82 -5.66 7.66
CA GLY A 29 -11.58 -5.48 8.89
C GLY A 29 -12.34 -6.75 9.26
N GLU A 30 -12.29 -7.14 10.54
CA GLU A 30 -12.94 -8.33 11.02
C GLU A 30 -14.45 -8.15 11.11
N GLU A 31 -14.90 -7.05 11.69
CA GLU A 31 -16.32 -6.76 11.84
C GLU A 31 -16.92 -6.08 10.62
N ASP A 32 -16.15 -5.17 9.99
CA ASP A 32 -16.55 -4.49 8.77
C ASP A 32 -15.59 -4.90 7.67
N ASP A 33 -15.99 -5.83 6.83
CA ASP A 33 -15.17 -6.39 5.77
C ASP A 33 -14.98 -5.45 4.57
N SER A 34 -15.59 -4.27 4.61
CA SER A 34 -15.33 -3.22 3.62
C SER A 34 -14.09 -2.39 3.96
N VAL A 35 -13.51 -2.58 5.14
CA VAL A 35 -12.31 -1.87 5.58
C VAL A 35 -11.07 -2.65 5.16
N TYR A 36 -10.13 -1.97 4.55
CA TYR A 36 -8.81 -2.52 4.24
C TYR A 36 -7.75 -1.62 4.85
N PHE A 37 -6.74 -2.23 5.43
CA PHE A 37 -5.68 -1.53 6.16
C PHE A 37 -4.35 -2.18 5.82
N TRP A 38 -3.35 -1.39 5.43
CA TRP A 38 -2.01 -1.91 5.19
C TRP A 38 -0.95 -0.98 5.74
N ILE A 39 0.22 -1.54 6.05
CA ILE A 39 1.32 -0.81 6.66
C ILE A 39 2.55 -1.01 5.78
N ARG A 40 3.17 0.10 5.39
CA ARG A 40 4.44 0.11 4.66
C ARG A 40 5.52 0.73 5.54
N ARG A 41 6.73 0.20 5.41
CA ARG A 41 7.89 0.66 6.16
C ARG A 41 8.89 1.31 5.21
N PHE A 42 9.45 2.44 5.63
CA PHE A 42 10.53 3.13 4.91
C PHE A 42 11.64 3.43 5.91
N GLU A 43 12.90 3.24 5.50
CA GLU A 43 14.04 3.47 6.39
C GLU A 43 14.32 4.95 6.62
N SER A 44 13.98 5.80 5.65
CA SER A 44 14.24 7.22 5.70
C SER A 44 13.27 7.96 4.78
N GLU A 45 13.20 9.27 4.94
CA GLU A 45 12.41 10.10 4.04
C GLU A 45 12.93 10.03 2.60
N ALA A 46 14.24 10.00 2.42
CA ALA A 46 14.83 9.87 1.08
C ALA A 46 14.44 8.55 0.43
N GLU A 47 14.43 7.46 1.18
CA GLU A 47 14.00 6.17 0.66
C GLU A 47 12.50 6.17 0.32
N ARG A 48 11.67 6.77 1.16
CA ARG A 48 10.25 6.88 0.87
C ARG A 48 10.00 7.61 -0.45
N GLU A 49 10.70 8.74 -0.66
CA GLU A 49 10.56 9.51 -1.89
C GLU A 49 11.01 8.71 -3.10
N ARG A 50 12.13 8.00 -2.99
CA ARG A 50 12.65 7.15 -4.07
C ARG A 50 11.66 6.05 -4.44
N LEU A 51 11.10 5.38 -3.43
CA LEU A 51 10.14 4.30 -3.66
C LEU A 51 8.82 4.81 -4.21
N TYR A 52 8.35 5.96 -3.73
CA TYR A 52 7.14 6.58 -4.27
C TYR A 52 7.31 6.91 -5.75
N GLU A 53 8.47 7.45 -6.14
CA GLU A 53 8.74 7.72 -7.54
C GLU A 53 8.77 6.43 -8.34
N ALA A 54 9.47 5.40 -7.86
CA ALA A 54 9.57 4.12 -8.55
C ALA A 54 8.21 3.45 -8.76
N VAL A 55 7.30 3.58 -7.79
CA VAL A 55 5.96 2.99 -7.88
C VAL A 55 5.01 3.85 -8.69
N TYR A 56 4.85 5.11 -8.30
CA TYR A 56 3.74 5.93 -8.79
C TYR A 56 4.04 6.62 -10.11
N GLN A 57 5.31 6.66 -10.53
CA GLN A 57 5.71 7.12 -11.87
C GLN A 57 5.90 5.95 -12.84
N SER A 58 5.68 4.71 -12.41
CA SER A 58 5.85 3.53 -13.26
C SER A 58 4.73 3.41 -14.30
N ASP A 59 5.03 2.74 -15.40
CA ASP A 59 4.01 2.42 -16.41
C ASP A 59 2.91 1.54 -15.83
N PHE A 60 3.29 0.57 -15.00
CA PHE A 60 2.28 -0.29 -14.35
C PHE A 60 1.27 0.55 -13.58
N TRP A 61 1.74 1.48 -12.74
CA TRP A 61 0.83 2.27 -11.93
C TRP A 61 -0.04 3.21 -12.76
N THR A 62 0.58 3.95 -13.68
CA THR A 62 -0.15 4.96 -14.45
C THR A 62 -1.16 4.35 -15.43
N LYS A 63 -0.83 3.19 -16.02
CA LYS A 63 -1.67 2.56 -17.03
C LYS A 63 -2.64 1.53 -16.49
N GLU A 64 -2.28 0.83 -15.42
CA GLU A 64 -3.09 -0.27 -14.89
C GLU A 64 -3.47 -0.08 -13.43
N GLY A 65 -2.52 0.26 -12.57
CA GLY A 65 -2.76 0.32 -11.12
C GLY A 65 -3.74 1.41 -10.72
N ALA A 66 -3.46 2.65 -11.08
CA ALA A 66 -4.29 3.78 -10.67
C ALA A 66 -5.73 3.69 -11.21
N PRO A 67 -5.94 3.37 -12.50
CA PRO A 67 -7.31 3.20 -12.99
C PRO A 67 -8.08 2.11 -12.25
N LYS A 68 -7.44 0.98 -11.96
CA LYS A 68 -8.11 -0.12 -11.27
C LYS A 68 -8.42 0.20 -9.81
N VAL A 69 -7.52 0.90 -9.13
CA VAL A 69 -7.80 1.39 -7.77
C VAL A 69 -9.07 2.25 -7.77
N GLY A 70 -9.18 3.17 -8.71
CA GLY A 70 -10.36 4.03 -8.83
C GLY A 70 -11.65 3.29 -9.12
N GLU A 71 -11.59 2.12 -9.77
CA GLU A 71 -12.76 1.27 -10.00
C GLU A 71 -13.19 0.51 -8.76
N LEU A 72 -12.23 0.11 -7.91
CA LEU A 72 -12.50 -0.82 -6.83
C LEU A 72 -12.77 -0.15 -5.48
N ILE A 73 -12.23 1.05 -5.26
CA ILE A 73 -12.41 1.77 -3.99
C ILE A 73 -12.74 3.23 -4.24
N ASP A 74 -13.31 3.87 -3.21
CA ASP A 74 -13.52 5.31 -3.18
C ASP A 74 -12.22 5.99 -2.75
N ARG A 75 -11.55 6.68 -3.67
CA ARG A 75 -10.30 7.36 -3.38
C ARG A 75 -10.43 8.45 -2.32
N GLU A 76 -11.59 9.07 -2.20
CA GLU A 76 -11.83 10.10 -1.20
C GLU A 76 -11.87 9.52 0.22
N ALA A 77 -12.15 8.23 0.34
CA ALA A 77 -12.16 7.53 1.63
C ALA A 77 -10.78 7.02 2.06
N ILE A 78 -9.75 7.18 1.22
CA ILE A 78 -8.38 6.77 1.58
C ILE A 78 -7.85 7.71 2.66
N GLN A 79 -7.31 7.12 3.73
CA GLN A 79 -6.64 7.85 4.79
C GLN A 79 -5.20 7.36 4.90
N VAL A 80 -4.26 8.30 4.93
CA VAL A 80 -2.84 7.99 5.07
C VAL A 80 -2.35 8.64 6.36
N GLN A 81 -1.70 7.85 7.19
CA GLN A 81 -1.10 8.33 8.43
C GLN A 81 0.36 7.90 8.48
N ARG A 82 1.24 8.86 8.78
CA ARG A 82 2.66 8.58 8.94
C ARG A 82 2.95 8.44 10.43
N VAL A 83 3.65 7.37 10.79
CA VAL A 83 3.94 7.06 12.18
C VAL A 83 5.41 6.68 12.33
N ASN A 84 5.93 6.86 13.54
CA ASN A 84 7.27 6.41 13.90
C ASN A 84 7.16 5.28 14.92
N ALA A 85 7.95 4.23 14.73
CA ALA A 85 7.97 3.12 15.68
C ALA A 85 8.48 3.60 17.04
N THR A 86 7.81 3.17 18.10
CA THR A 86 8.32 3.40 19.45
C THR A 86 9.35 2.32 19.81
N ARG A 87 10.09 2.53 20.89
CA ARG A 87 11.22 1.68 21.26
C ARG A 87 10.86 0.19 21.38
N LEU A 88 9.67 -0.10 21.88
CA LEU A 88 9.24 -1.48 22.09
C LEU A 88 8.35 -2.04 21.00
N SER A 89 8.19 -1.30 19.88
CA SER A 89 7.42 -1.81 18.76
C SER A 89 8.16 -2.95 18.09
N THR A 90 7.49 -4.07 17.89
CA THR A 90 8.04 -5.21 17.14
C THR A 90 8.07 -4.92 15.64
N MET A 91 7.26 -3.96 15.17
CA MET A 91 7.21 -3.52 13.80
C MET A 91 8.06 -2.26 13.68
N GLN A 92 9.25 -2.41 13.18
CA GLN A 92 10.22 -1.30 13.10
C GLN A 92 10.43 -0.82 11.68
#